data_3ba5e89311b3d6fe971b1abba6c57eb2
#
_entry.id   3ba5e89311b3d6fe971b1abba6c57eb2
#
_cell.length_a   1.000
_cell.length_b   1.000
_cell.length_c   1.000
_cell.angle_alpha   90.00
_cell.angle_beta   90.00
_cell.angle_gamma   90.00
#
_symmetry.space_group_name_H-M   'P 1'
#
loop_
_entity.id
_entity.type
_entity.pdbx_description
1 polymer ?
#
loop_
_entity_poly.entity_id
_entity_poly.type
_entity_poly.pdbx_seq_one_letter_code
_entity_poly.pdbx_strand_id
1 'polypeptide(L)'
;SLIYPQGRQQGHAFYAWNTKDRSARKQLQATLNFLARRYSTSTKKYGQISNWIIGNEVNNYNTYNYAGSQTLRQYSQIYADQFRLAYNTLVSVYSNARVYISLDHLWNTNYVNGTFASRKMLDSFASKIRAGGNLQWNLAYHPYSSPLTEPRFWANTNGQLTKSLTTPVINMGNIRLLTSYIRQKYGSKTRIILSETGYTSVQRKHNVENLQAAAVAYSYLLAESDNMIDSLI
;
A
#
# COMPACT_ATOMS: atom_id res chain seq x y z
N SER A 1 13.28 -21.61 -6.21
CA SER A 1 13.37 -20.35 -5.45
C SER A 1 12.04 -19.62 -5.45
N LEU A 2 11.66 -19.04 -4.31
CA LEU A 2 10.46 -18.22 -4.16
C LEU A 2 10.64 -16.80 -4.70
N ILE A 3 11.87 -16.39 -4.99
CA ILE A 3 12.19 -15.08 -5.55
C ILE A 3 11.91 -15.06 -7.05
N TYR A 4 11.30 -13.99 -7.55
CA TYR A 4 11.04 -13.76 -8.96
C TYR A 4 12.35 -13.88 -9.78
N PRO A 5 12.35 -14.58 -10.93
CA PRO A 5 13.61 -14.95 -11.60
C PRO A 5 14.55 -13.79 -11.91
N GLN A 6 14.05 -12.68 -12.45
CA GLN A 6 14.84 -11.49 -12.75
C GLN A 6 15.26 -10.69 -11.51
N GLY A 7 14.66 -10.95 -10.35
CA GLY A 7 14.97 -10.31 -9.07
C GLY A 7 16.06 -11.04 -8.27
N ARG A 8 16.64 -12.13 -8.78
CA ARG A 8 17.64 -12.94 -8.06
C ARG A 8 19.02 -12.28 -8.05
N GLN A 9 19.09 -11.05 -7.62
CA GLN A 9 20.34 -10.30 -7.44
C GLN A 9 20.55 -10.04 -5.96
N GLN A 10 21.82 -10.04 -5.52
CA GLN A 10 22.16 -9.70 -4.14
C GLN A 10 21.99 -8.19 -3.88
N GLY A 11 21.85 -7.81 -2.62
CA GLY A 11 21.84 -6.41 -2.20
C GLY A 11 20.45 -5.77 -2.07
N HIS A 12 19.37 -6.53 -2.22
CA HIS A 12 18.01 -6.07 -1.94
C HIS A 12 17.47 -6.70 -0.65
N ALA A 13 16.70 -5.95 0.11
CA ALA A 13 16.12 -6.43 1.37
C ALA A 13 14.89 -7.31 1.13
N PHE A 14 14.06 -6.96 0.13
CA PHE A 14 12.80 -7.64 -0.17
C PHE A 14 12.65 -7.90 -1.67
N TYR A 15 12.09 -9.06 -1.99
CA TYR A 15 12.00 -9.56 -3.36
C TYR A 15 10.58 -9.90 -3.76
N ALA A 16 10.27 -9.67 -5.02
CA ALA A 16 9.02 -10.09 -5.63
C ALA A 16 8.87 -11.62 -5.62
N TRP A 17 7.67 -12.10 -5.41
CA TRP A 17 7.36 -13.53 -5.40
C TRP A 17 7.43 -14.14 -6.79
N ASN A 18 7.97 -15.35 -6.87
CA ASN A 18 8.02 -16.12 -8.10
C ASN A 18 6.66 -16.76 -8.41
N THR A 19 5.85 -16.04 -9.16
CA THR A 19 4.56 -16.54 -9.65
C THR A 19 4.66 -17.21 -11.03
N LYS A 20 5.84 -17.24 -11.67
CA LYS A 20 6.05 -17.88 -12.96
C LYS A 20 6.26 -19.40 -12.82
N ASP A 21 7.00 -19.80 -11.82
CA ASP A 21 7.33 -21.21 -11.58
C ASP A 21 6.20 -21.93 -10.83
N ARG A 22 5.78 -23.07 -11.36
CA ARG A 22 4.66 -23.85 -10.79
C ARG A 22 4.94 -24.33 -9.36
N SER A 23 6.17 -24.74 -9.07
CA SER A 23 6.55 -25.21 -7.74
C SER A 23 6.57 -24.06 -6.74
N ALA A 24 7.15 -22.91 -7.12
CA ALA A 24 7.16 -21.72 -6.28
C ALA A 24 5.73 -21.21 -5.99
N ARG A 25 4.85 -21.17 -7.01
CA ARG A 25 3.44 -20.82 -6.82
C ARG A 25 2.74 -21.73 -5.82
N LYS A 26 2.94 -23.05 -5.92
CA LYS A 26 2.36 -24.00 -4.97
C LYS A 26 2.85 -23.77 -3.54
N GLN A 27 4.13 -23.50 -3.34
CA GLN A 27 4.71 -23.23 -2.03
C GLN A 27 4.15 -21.91 -1.44
N LEU A 28 4.10 -20.84 -2.24
CA LEU A 28 3.50 -19.57 -1.82
C LEU A 28 2.02 -19.73 -1.46
N GLN A 29 1.27 -20.45 -2.28
CA GLN A 29 -0.13 -20.73 -2.03
C GLN A 29 -0.33 -21.57 -0.77
N ALA A 30 0.50 -22.58 -0.53
CA ALA A 30 0.44 -23.40 0.67
C ALA A 30 0.72 -22.57 1.93
N THR A 31 1.71 -21.69 1.88
CA THR A 31 2.03 -20.78 2.99
C THR A 31 0.88 -19.83 3.29
N LEU A 32 0.32 -19.18 2.27
CA LEU A 32 -0.82 -18.26 2.41
C LEU A 32 -2.07 -19.00 2.93
N ASN A 33 -2.32 -20.21 2.43
CA ASN A 33 -3.43 -21.06 2.89
C ASN A 33 -3.25 -21.44 4.36
N PHE A 34 -2.04 -21.83 4.77
CA PHE A 34 -1.74 -22.12 6.16
C PHE A 34 -2.00 -20.91 7.06
N LEU A 35 -1.49 -19.74 6.69
CA LEU A 35 -1.69 -18.50 7.45
C LEU A 35 -3.18 -18.12 7.54
N ALA A 36 -3.92 -18.21 6.42
CA ALA A 36 -5.33 -17.92 6.39
C ALA A 36 -6.13 -18.89 7.28
N ARG A 37 -5.87 -20.20 7.20
CA ARG A 37 -6.51 -21.21 8.06
C ARG A 37 -6.20 -20.99 9.54
N ARG A 38 -4.99 -20.55 9.85
CA ARG A 38 -4.58 -20.29 11.23
C ARG A 38 -5.23 -19.02 11.80
N TYR A 39 -5.32 -17.95 11.01
CA TYR A 39 -5.65 -16.61 11.51
C TYR A 39 -6.94 -16.00 10.96
N SER A 40 -7.62 -16.62 10.00
CA SER A 40 -8.83 -16.06 9.41
C SER A 40 -10.05 -16.96 9.52
N THR A 41 -9.99 -18.04 10.31
CA THR A 41 -11.14 -18.93 10.51
C THR A 41 -12.04 -18.47 11.65
N SER A 42 -13.28 -19.00 11.66
CA SER A 42 -14.28 -18.70 12.68
C SER A 42 -13.91 -19.14 14.09
N THR A 43 -12.98 -20.08 14.25
CA THR A 43 -12.58 -20.59 15.57
C THR A 43 -11.88 -19.56 16.45
N LYS A 44 -11.28 -18.51 15.84
CA LYS A 44 -10.56 -17.42 16.51
C LYS A 44 -9.51 -17.85 17.55
N LYS A 45 -9.11 -19.11 17.52
CA LYS A 45 -8.15 -19.71 18.49
C LYS A 45 -6.84 -18.91 18.61
N TYR A 46 -6.39 -18.30 17.49
CA TYR A 46 -5.15 -17.53 17.41
C TYR A 46 -5.40 -16.05 17.05
N GLY A 47 -6.60 -15.55 17.37
CA GLY A 47 -7.09 -14.26 16.89
C GLY A 47 -7.75 -14.36 15.51
N GLN A 48 -8.09 -13.20 14.94
CA GLN A 48 -8.72 -13.15 13.62
C GLN A 48 -8.13 -12.01 12.78
N ILE A 49 -7.53 -12.36 11.66
CA ILE A 49 -7.06 -11.42 10.63
C ILE A 49 -8.09 -11.39 9.51
N SER A 50 -8.71 -10.25 9.30
CA SER A 50 -9.64 -9.98 8.19
C SER A 50 -9.02 -9.11 7.10
N ASN A 51 -8.01 -8.31 7.41
CA ASN A 51 -7.34 -7.41 6.47
C ASN A 51 -5.93 -7.93 6.17
N TRP A 52 -5.63 -8.09 4.88
CA TRP A 52 -4.36 -8.63 4.39
C TRP A 52 -3.70 -7.65 3.43
N ILE A 53 -2.58 -7.09 3.81
CA ILE A 53 -1.79 -6.19 2.97
C ILE A 53 -0.74 -7.04 2.24
N ILE A 54 -0.72 -6.95 0.91
CA ILE A 54 0.19 -7.73 0.06
C ILE A 54 1.36 -6.86 -0.40
N GLY A 55 2.48 -7.02 0.30
CA GLY A 55 3.69 -6.21 0.12
C GLY A 55 3.63 -4.89 0.90
N ASN A 56 4.73 -4.15 0.87
CA ASN A 56 4.87 -2.82 1.45
C ASN A 56 5.25 -1.83 0.36
N GLU A 57 4.58 -0.67 0.28
CA GLU A 57 4.91 0.42 -0.65
C GLU A 57 5.37 -0.08 -2.03
N VAL A 58 4.58 -0.92 -2.64
CA VAL A 58 5.00 -1.67 -3.84
C VAL A 58 5.32 -0.80 -5.06
N ASN A 59 4.95 0.48 -5.05
CA ASN A 59 5.41 1.46 -6.03
C ASN A 59 6.91 1.77 -5.87
N ASN A 60 7.48 1.61 -4.68
CA ASN A 60 8.91 1.65 -4.40
C ASN A 60 9.50 0.23 -4.49
N TYR A 61 9.35 -0.38 -5.67
CA TYR A 61 9.64 -1.80 -5.85
C TYR A 61 11.12 -2.14 -5.69
N ASN A 62 12.01 -1.21 -5.98
CA ASN A 62 13.45 -1.43 -5.82
C ASN A 62 13.84 -1.73 -4.37
N THR A 63 13.10 -1.16 -3.41
CA THR A 63 13.31 -1.38 -1.98
C THR A 63 12.47 -2.55 -1.46
N TYR A 64 11.17 -2.57 -1.75
CA TYR A 64 10.24 -3.42 -1.01
C TYR A 64 9.70 -4.64 -1.79
N ASN A 65 9.94 -4.74 -3.10
CA ASN A 65 9.41 -5.86 -3.89
C ASN A 65 10.23 -6.06 -5.18
N TYR A 66 11.54 -6.17 -5.04
CA TYR A 66 12.47 -6.18 -6.17
C TYR A 66 12.23 -7.33 -7.14
N ALA A 67 12.05 -6.98 -8.41
CA ALA A 67 11.74 -7.89 -9.51
C ALA A 67 12.76 -7.87 -10.67
N GLY A 68 13.95 -7.29 -10.42
CA GLY A 68 14.86 -6.90 -11.49
C GLY A 68 14.45 -5.56 -12.13
N SER A 69 15.23 -5.06 -13.06
CA SER A 69 14.90 -3.81 -13.79
C SER A 69 13.64 -4.03 -14.62
N GLN A 70 12.58 -3.28 -14.33
CA GLN A 70 11.27 -3.43 -14.94
C GLN A 70 10.68 -2.07 -15.34
N THR A 71 9.97 -2.03 -16.46
CA THR A 71 9.06 -0.92 -16.75
C THR A 71 7.84 -0.99 -15.84
N LEU A 72 7.12 0.13 -15.65
CA LEU A 72 5.86 0.15 -14.90
C LEU A 72 4.87 -0.91 -15.40
N ARG A 73 4.75 -1.06 -16.72
CA ARG A 73 3.83 -2.04 -17.34
C ARG A 73 4.21 -3.48 -17.00
N GLN A 74 5.48 -3.82 -17.01
CA GLN A 74 5.99 -5.14 -16.66
C GLN A 74 5.83 -5.41 -15.17
N TYR A 75 6.29 -4.47 -14.34
CA TYR A 75 6.23 -4.62 -12.89
C TYR A 75 4.79 -4.72 -12.36
N SER A 76 3.89 -3.88 -12.84
CA SER A 76 2.48 -3.95 -12.43
C SER A 76 1.80 -5.28 -12.80
N GLN A 77 2.25 -5.95 -13.89
CA GLN A 77 1.79 -7.30 -14.21
C GLN A 77 2.34 -8.32 -13.20
N ILE A 78 3.65 -8.25 -12.91
CA ILE A 78 4.29 -9.14 -11.91
C ILE A 78 3.57 -9.02 -10.57
N TYR A 79 3.33 -7.79 -10.11
CA TYR A 79 2.64 -7.56 -8.84
C TYR A 79 1.17 -7.97 -8.88
N ALA A 80 0.46 -7.74 -9.96
CA ALA A 80 -0.93 -8.20 -10.12
C ALA A 80 -1.05 -9.72 -10.05
N ASP A 81 -0.08 -10.47 -10.58
CA ASP A 81 -0.04 -11.94 -10.50
C ASP A 81 0.20 -12.41 -9.05
N GLN A 82 1.07 -11.71 -8.29
CA GLN A 82 1.30 -11.96 -6.87
C GLN A 82 0.03 -11.69 -6.05
N PHE A 83 -0.55 -10.53 -6.28
CA PHE A 83 -1.77 -10.10 -5.60
C PHE A 83 -2.93 -11.06 -5.86
N ARG A 84 -3.12 -11.49 -7.10
CA ARG A 84 -4.16 -12.45 -7.49
C ARG A 84 -3.97 -13.81 -6.82
N LEU A 85 -2.73 -14.29 -6.76
CA LEU A 85 -2.41 -15.54 -6.05
C LEU A 85 -2.80 -15.45 -4.58
N ALA A 86 -2.42 -14.35 -3.92
CA ALA A 86 -2.75 -14.09 -2.52
C ALA A 86 -4.27 -13.95 -2.32
N TYR A 87 -4.90 -13.08 -3.11
CA TYR A 87 -6.35 -12.83 -3.04
C TYR A 87 -7.15 -14.13 -3.14
N ASN A 88 -6.94 -14.92 -4.20
CA ASN A 88 -7.68 -16.16 -4.43
C ASN A 88 -7.48 -17.16 -3.30
N THR A 89 -6.25 -17.25 -2.77
CA THR A 89 -5.94 -18.17 -1.67
C THR A 89 -6.61 -17.72 -0.37
N LEU A 90 -6.52 -16.46 -0.03
CA LEU A 90 -7.08 -15.88 1.22
C LEU A 90 -8.61 -15.96 1.22
N VAL A 91 -9.24 -15.51 0.14
CA VAL A 91 -10.70 -15.48 0.00
C VAL A 91 -11.30 -16.89 -0.08
N SER A 92 -10.56 -17.89 -0.62
CA SER A 92 -11.02 -19.30 -0.60
C SER A 92 -11.11 -19.88 0.81
N VAL A 93 -10.35 -19.36 1.77
CA VAL A 93 -10.37 -19.78 3.18
C VAL A 93 -11.36 -18.93 4.00
N TYR A 94 -11.38 -17.62 3.74
CA TYR A 94 -12.23 -16.67 4.43
C TYR A 94 -12.82 -15.68 3.43
N SER A 95 -14.07 -15.89 3.04
CA SER A 95 -14.76 -15.09 2.01
C SER A 95 -14.87 -13.61 2.32
N ASN A 96 -14.81 -13.22 3.60
CA ASN A 96 -14.83 -11.83 4.06
C ASN A 96 -13.43 -11.23 4.19
N ALA A 97 -12.37 -11.93 3.77
CA ALA A 97 -11.02 -11.37 3.76
C ALA A 97 -10.96 -10.14 2.84
N ARG A 98 -10.44 -9.05 3.36
CA ARG A 98 -10.14 -7.83 2.61
C ARG A 98 -8.66 -7.81 2.26
N VAL A 99 -8.37 -7.66 0.98
CA VAL A 99 -6.99 -7.72 0.48
C VAL A 99 -6.61 -6.35 -0.09
N TYR A 100 -5.44 -5.85 0.30
CA TYR A 100 -4.99 -4.49 0.05
C TYR A 100 -3.68 -4.47 -0.72
N ILE A 101 -3.58 -3.58 -1.72
CA ILE A 101 -2.31 -3.08 -2.26
C ILE A 101 -1.77 -1.99 -1.34
N SER A 102 -0.45 -1.96 -1.07
CA SER A 102 0.17 -0.92 -0.25
C SER A 102 0.96 0.06 -1.11
N LEU A 103 0.75 1.37 -0.88
CA LEU A 103 1.39 2.46 -1.61
C LEU A 103 1.84 3.58 -0.67
N ASP A 104 2.94 4.26 -1.03
CA ASP A 104 3.45 5.44 -0.33
C ASP A 104 2.72 6.75 -0.69
N HIS A 105 3.12 7.85 -0.04
CA HIS A 105 2.55 9.18 -0.21
C HIS A 105 2.97 9.93 -1.50
N LEU A 106 3.90 9.39 -2.29
CA LEU A 106 4.41 10.04 -3.50
C LEU A 106 3.45 9.86 -4.68
N TRP A 107 2.44 10.72 -4.74
CA TRP A 107 1.29 10.56 -5.62
C TRP A 107 1.60 10.73 -7.11
N ASN A 108 2.25 11.83 -7.50
CA ASN A 108 2.67 12.08 -8.88
C ASN A 108 4.19 12.30 -9.00
N THR A 109 4.94 11.94 -8.01
CA THR A 109 6.41 11.96 -8.00
C THR A 109 6.96 10.62 -7.55
N ASN A 110 8.27 10.46 -7.59
CA ASN A 110 8.99 9.28 -7.13
C ASN A 110 10.37 9.69 -6.62
N TYR A 111 10.96 8.87 -5.75
CA TYR A 111 12.24 9.22 -5.12
C TYR A 111 13.42 9.11 -6.07
N VAL A 112 13.56 7.94 -6.74
CA VAL A 112 14.74 7.58 -7.55
C VAL A 112 14.36 6.58 -8.64
N ASN A 113 15.31 6.24 -9.50
CA ASN A 113 15.18 5.15 -10.46
C ASN A 113 14.78 3.85 -9.75
N GLY A 114 13.88 3.08 -10.35
CA GLY A 114 13.33 1.86 -9.73
C GLY A 114 12.17 2.11 -8.75
N THR A 115 11.56 3.30 -8.81
CA THR A 115 10.33 3.62 -8.12
C THR A 115 9.31 4.23 -9.08
N PHE A 116 8.04 4.11 -8.76
CA PHE A 116 6.94 4.68 -9.54
C PHE A 116 6.07 5.58 -8.66
N ALA A 117 5.52 6.62 -9.24
CA ALA A 117 4.50 7.41 -8.57
C ALA A 117 3.32 6.51 -8.19
N SER A 118 2.82 6.64 -6.96
CA SER A 118 1.75 5.79 -6.40
C SER A 118 0.50 5.79 -7.29
N ARG A 119 0.11 6.94 -7.84
CA ARG A 119 -1.01 7.03 -8.78
C ARG A 119 -0.79 6.18 -10.03
N LYS A 120 0.38 6.27 -10.65
CA LYS A 120 0.70 5.51 -11.86
C LYS A 120 0.72 4.00 -11.58
N MET A 121 1.30 3.61 -10.44
CA MET A 121 1.31 2.21 -10.00
C MET A 121 -0.09 1.68 -9.75
N LEU A 122 -0.92 2.43 -9.02
CA LEU A 122 -2.30 2.06 -8.73
C LEU A 122 -3.13 1.87 -10.00
N ASP A 123 -3.05 2.84 -10.92
CA ASP A 123 -3.81 2.79 -12.18
C ASP A 123 -3.41 1.61 -13.06
N SER A 124 -2.09 1.36 -13.15
CA SER A 124 -1.55 0.23 -13.90
C SER A 124 -1.95 -1.11 -13.27
N PHE A 125 -1.82 -1.24 -11.95
CA PHE A 125 -2.28 -2.40 -11.19
C PHE A 125 -3.76 -2.68 -11.41
N ALA A 126 -4.64 -1.69 -11.22
CA ALA A 126 -6.08 -1.85 -11.39
C ALA A 126 -6.45 -2.30 -12.81
N SER A 127 -5.75 -1.77 -13.83
CA SER A 127 -5.91 -2.20 -15.21
C SER A 127 -5.54 -3.67 -15.41
N LYS A 128 -4.43 -4.14 -14.80
CA LYS A 128 -3.99 -5.54 -14.86
C LYS A 128 -4.94 -6.49 -14.12
N ILE A 129 -5.43 -6.07 -12.96
CA ILE A 129 -6.44 -6.84 -12.22
C ILE A 129 -7.70 -7.00 -13.05
N ARG A 130 -8.19 -5.92 -13.66
CA ARG A 130 -9.39 -5.99 -14.52
C ARG A 130 -9.20 -6.89 -15.72
N ALA A 131 -8.07 -6.79 -16.40
CA ALA A 131 -7.77 -7.60 -17.60
C ALA A 131 -7.68 -9.10 -17.31
N GLY A 132 -7.24 -9.50 -16.12
CA GLY A 132 -7.13 -10.90 -15.70
C GLY A 132 -8.38 -11.46 -14.98
N GLY A 133 -9.52 -10.75 -15.01
CA GLY A 133 -10.72 -11.05 -14.22
C GLY A 133 -10.76 -10.20 -12.95
N ASN A 134 -11.82 -9.41 -12.79
CA ASN A 134 -11.91 -8.42 -11.74
C ASN A 134 -11.89 -9.05 -10.33
N LEU A 135 -11.20 -8.41 -9.41
CA LEU A 135 -11.14 -8.75 -7.99
C LEU A 135 -11.55 -7.52 -7.15
N GLN A 136 -12.15 -7.76 -5.99
CA GLN A 136 -12.45 -6.69 -5.04
C GLN A 136 -11.21 -6.42 -4.19
N TRP A 137 -10.36 -5.53 -4.65
CA TRP A 137 -9.16 -5.08 -3.93
C TRP A 137 -9.42 -3.79 -3.15
N ASN A 138 -8.55 -3.50 -2.19
CA ASN A 138 -8.58 -2.32 -1.36
C ASN A 138 -7.19 -1.66 -1.33
N LEU A 139 -7.08 -0.47 -0.75
CA LEU A 139 -5.87 0.33 -0.68
C LEU A 139 -5.39 0.49 0.76
N ALA A 140 -4.17 0.08 1.03
CA ALA A 140 -3.38 0.47 2.19
C ALA A 140 -2.46 1.62 1.77
N TYR A 141 -2.58 2.77 2.41
CA TYR A 141 -1.87 3.98 2.02
C TYR A 141 -1.10 4.57 3.19
N HIS A 142 0.09 5.11 2.92
CA HIS A 142 0.99 5.65 3.92
C HIS A 142 1.08 7.18 3.78
N PRO A 143 0.22 7.97 4.43
CA PRO A 143 0.13 9.42 4.23
C PRO A 143 1.16 10.20 5.08
N TYR A 144 2.42 9.81 5.04
CA TYR A 144 3.47 10.49 5.77
C TYR A 144 3.60 11.98 5.41
N SER A 145 4.07 12.77 6.36
CA SER A 145 4.39 14.18 6.13
C SER A 145 5.43 14.36 5.01
N SER A 146 5.36 15.49 4.33
CA SER A 146 6.37 15.91 3.35
C SER A 146 6.84 17.32 3.67
N PRO A 147 8.10 17.49 4.09
CA PRO A 147 9.10 16.45 4.40
C PRO A 147 8.75 15.63 5.66
N LEU A 148 9.31 14.44 5.79
CA LEU A 148 9.09 13.54 6.94
C LEU A 148 9.46 14.17 8.29
N THR A 149 10.38 15.13 8.28
CA THR A 149 10.85 15.87 9.46
C THR A 149 9.93 17.01 9.88
N GLU A 150 8.83 17.28 9.17
CA GLU A 150 7.84 18.29 9.53
C GLU A 150 6.60 17.62 10.12
N PRO A 151 6.35 17.72 11.44
CA PRO A 151 5.20 17.08 12.05
C PRO A 151 3.87 17.72 11.64
N ARG A 152 3.90 19.00 11.28
CA ARG A 152 2.69 19.73 10.83
C ARG A 152 2.39 19.39 9.37
N PHE A 153 1.79 18.25 9.12
CA PHE A 153 1.43 17.81 7.77
C PHE A 153 0.58 18.83 7.00
N TRP A 154 -0.07 19.77 7.68
CA TRP A 154 -0.87 20.86 7.10
C TRP A 154 -0.03 22.07 6.67
N ALA A 155 1.24 22.17 7.04
CA ALA A 155 2.04 23.38 6.87
C ALA A 155 2.61 23.57 5.46
N ASN A 156 2.61 22.54 4.60
CA ASN A 156 3.12 22.58 3.22
C ASN A 156 4.46 23.34 3.05
N THR A 157 5.40 23.09 3.94
CA THR A 157 6.66 23.86 4.05
C THR A 157 7.58 23.71 2.82
N ASN A 158 7.38 22.68 2.01
CA ASN A 158 8.16 22.40 0.79
C ASN A 158 7.36 22.54 -0.51
N GLY A 159 6.13 23.07 -0.45
CA GLY A 159 5.28 23.30 -1.63
C GLY A 159 4.77 22.03 -2.32
N GLN A 160 4.92 20.84 -1.72
CA GLN A 160 4.56 19.57 -2.34
C GLN A 160 3.06 19.23 -2.23
N LEU A 161 2.31 19.95 -1.41
CA LEU A 161 0.87 19.75 -1.22
C LEU A 161 0.08 20.76 -2.02
N THR A 162 -0.73 20.29 -2.95
CA THR A 162 -1.67 21.13 -3.68
C THR A 162 -3.10 20.64 -3.50
N LYS A 163 -4.07 21.43 -3.94
CA LYS A 163 -5.52 21.09 -3.89
C LYS A 163 -6.01 20.36 -5.15
N SER A 164 -5.12 19.96 -6.04
CA SER A 164 -5.47 19.27 -7.28
C SER A 164 -4.89 17.86 -7.34
N LEU A 165 -5.45 17.00 -8.19
CA LEU A 165 -4.93 15.65 -8.42
C LEU A 165 -3.54 15.61 -9.08
N THR A 166 -3.01 16.75 -9.51
CA THR A 166 -1.63 16.90 -9.99
C THR A 166 -0.62 17.12 -8.86
N THR A 167 -1.09 17.16 -7.60
CA THR A 167 -0.22 17.29 -6.42
C THR A 167 0.92 16.26 -6.46
N PRO A 168 2.17 16.63 -6.18
CA PRO A 168 3.28 15.66 -6.06
C PRO A 168 3.02 14.61 -4.98
N VAL A 169 2.51 15.05 -3.84
CA VAL A 169 2.33 14.24 -2.62
C VAL A 169 0.87 14.29 -2.16
N ILE A 170 0.38 13.17 -1.63
CA ILE A 170 -0.84 13.16 -0.82
C ILE A 170 -0.47 12.68 0.59
N ASN A 171 -0.68 13.56 1.57
CA ASN A 171 -0.60 13.23 3.00
C ASN A 171 -1.95 13.51 3.69
N MET A 172 -1.98 13.55 5.01
CA MET A 172 -3.24 13.84 5.73
C MET A 172 -3.82 15.22 5.41
N GLY A 173 -2.99 16.21 5.03
CA GLY A 173 -3.43 17.59 4.72
C GLY A 173 -4.28 17.72 3.44
N ASN A 174 -4.14 16.77 2.52
CA ASN A 174 -4.92 16.72 1.28
C ASN A 174 -5.50 15.33 1.00
N ILE A 175 -5.71 14.51 2.03
CA ILE A 175 -6.16 13.10 1.93
C ILE A 175 -7.47 12.94 1.16
N ARG A 176 -8.35 13.93 1.18
CA ARG A 176 -9.62 13.92 0.43
C ARG A 176 -9.42 13.85 -1.09
N LEU A 177 -8.26 14.23 -1.62
CA LEU A 177 -7.93 14.02 -3.03
C LEU A 177 -7.83 12.51 -3.34
N LEU A 178 -7.19 11.75 -2.44
CA LEU A 178 -7.08 10.30 -2.58
C LEU A 178 -8.44 9.63 -2.51
N THR A 179 -9.21 9.91 -1.46
CA THR A 179 -10.50 9.25 -1.22
C THR A 179 -11.51 9.57 -2.32
N SER A 180 -11.53 10.81 -2.80
CA SER A 180 -12.34 11.22 -3.96
C SER A 180 -11.91 10.51 -5.24
N TYR A 181 -10.60 10.43 -5.50
CA TYR A 181 -10.06 9.73 -6.66
C TYR A 181 -10.44 8.24 -6.67
N ILE A 182 -10.26 7.56 -5.53
CA ILE A 182 -10.61 6.14 -5.38
C ILE A 182 -12.11 5.94 -5.62
N ARG A 183 -12.94 6.75 -4.98
CA ARG A 183 -14.42 6.68 -5.12
C ARG A 183 -14.87 6.87 -6.56
N GLN A 184 -14.35 7.89 -7.23
CA GLN A 184 -14.75 8.23 -8.61
C GLN A 184 -14.27 7.20 -9.63
N LYS A 185 -13.06 6.70 -9.47
CA LYS A 185 -12.43 5.83 -10.47
C LYS A 185 -12.68 4.35 -10.27
N TYR A 186 -12.75 3.90 -9.01
CA TYR A 186 -12.82 2.49 -8.64
C TYR A 186 -14.09 2.12 -7.86
N GLY A 187 -14.84 3.11 -7.43
CA GLY A 187 -16.09 2.93 -6.70
C GLY A 187 -15.92 2.89 -5.18
N SER A 188 -17.04 3.08 -4.47
CA SER A 188 -17.07 3.14 -2.99
C SER A 188 -16.79 1.80 -2.30
N LYS A 189 -16.84 0.68 -3.06
CA LYS A 189 -16.48 -0.64 -2.53
C LYS A 189 -14.97 -0.83 -2.34
N THR A 190 -14.14 -0.05 -3.02
CA THR A 190 -12.69 -0.02 -2.79
C THR A 190 -12.41 0.82 -1.55
N ARG A 191 -12.10 0.14 -0.44
CA ARG A 191 -11.91 0.76 0.87
C ARG A 191 -10.45 1.14 1.08
N ILE A 192 -10.19 2.07 1.99
CA ILE A 192 -8.86 2.58 2.31
C ILE A 192 -8.57 2.33 3.79
N ILE A 193 -7.37 1.81 4.06
CA ILE A 193 -6.77 1.88 5.40
C ILE A 193 -5.49 2.72 5.30
N LEU A 194 -5.27 3.56 6.30
CA LEU A 194 -4.03 4.31 6.45
C LEU A 194 -3.13 3.48 7.37
N SER A 195 -2.38 2.55 6.74
CA SER A 195 -1.72 1.44 7.45
C SER A 195 -0.37 1.81 8.05
N GLU A 196 0.17 2.94 7.69
CA GLU A 196 1.36 3.52 8.31
C GLU A 196 1.23 5.03 8.29
N THR A 197 1.34 5.64 9.48
CA THR A 197 1.51 7.08 9.61
C THR A 197 2.28 7.40 10.87
N GLY A 198 2.92 8.56 10.89
CA GLY A 198 3.66 8.98 12.06
C GLY A 198 4.29 10.34 11.87
N TYR A 199 4.60 10.97 12.98
CA TYR A 199 5.13 12.33 13.00
C TYR A 199 6.35 12.39 13.91
N THR A 200 7.37 13.13 13.50
CA THR A 200 8.56 13.31 14.32
C THR A 200 8.25 14.04 15.62
N SER A 201 8.89 13.61 16.72
CA SER A 201 8.92 14.33 17.99
C SER A 201 10.11 15.27 18.12
N VAL A 202 11.03 15.24 17.13
CA VAL A 202 12.23 16.10 17.14
C VAL A 202 12.38 16.76 15.79
N GLN A 203 12.49 18.10 15.77
CA GLN A 203 12.75 18.90 14.58
C GLN A 203 13.94 19.83 14.84
N ARG A 204 14.99 19.79 13.99
CA ARG A 204 16.19 20.62 14.12
C ARG A 204 16.81 20.57 15.53
N LYS A 205 16.86 19.38 16.14
CA LYS A 205 17.33 19.13 17.53
C LYS A 205 16.43 19.71 18.65
N HIS A 206 15.26 20.24 18.34
CA HIS A 206 14.28 20.70 19.31
C HIS A 206 13.18 19.64 19.51
N ASN A 207 12.74 19.48 20.75
CA ASN A 207 11.55 18.70 21.06
C ASN A 207 10.31 19.39 20.49
N VAL A 208 9.50 18.63 19.74
CA VAL A 208 8.24 19.09 19.13
C VAL A 208 7.08 18.11 19.42
N GLU A 209 7.12 17.43 20.56
CA GLU A 209 6.09 16.46 20.95
C GLU A 209 4.68 17.04 20.95
N ASN A 210 4.53 18.32 21.31
CA ASN A 210 3.23 19.02 21.23
C ASN A 210 2.67 19.05 19.80
N LEU A 211 3.55 19.27 18.81
CA LEU A 211 3.16 19.26 17.40
C LEU A 211 2.91 17.84 16.90
N GLN A 212 3.70 16.87 17.36
CA GLN A 212 3.47 15.45 17.09
C GLN A 212 2.08 15.03 17.61
N ALA A 213 1.76 15.32 18.87
CA ALA A 213 0.47 15.01 19.47
C ALA A 213 -0.69 15.66 18.72
N ALA A 214 -0.55 16.95 18.36
CA ALA A 214 -1.55 17.65 17.54
C ALA A 214 -1.73 17.01 16.17
N ALA A 215 -0.63 16.58 15.52
CA ALA A 215 -0.69 15.91 14.23
C ALA A 215 -1.39 14.55 14.30
N VAL A 216 -1.12 13.76 15.32
CA VAL A 216 -1.81 12.48 15.56
C VAL A 216 -3.32 12.71 15.76
N ALA A 217 -3.70 13.61 16.67
CA ALA A 217 -5.10 13.91 16.95
C ALA A 217 -5.83 14.43 15.71
N TYR A 218 -5.20 15.32 14.97
CA TYR A 218 -5.82 15.90 13.76
C TYR A 218 -5.94 14.86 12.63
N SER A 219 -4.95 13.98 12.48
CA SER A 219 -5.05 12.86 11.52
C SER A 219 -6.21 11.93 11.84
N TYR A 220 -6.41 11.60 13.11
CA TYR A 220 -7.54 10.80 13.54
C TYR A 220 -8.87 11.45 13.15
N LEU A 221 -9.07 12.73 13.46
CA LEU A 221 -10.30 13.46 13.12
C LEU A 221 -10.56 13.51 11.61
N LEU A 222 -9.50 13.71 10.81
CA LEU A 222 -9.62 13.69 9.35
C LEU A 222 -10.01 12.31 8.82
N ALA A 223 -9.39 11.25 9.34
CA ALA A 223 -9.70 9.88 8.94
C ALA A 223 -11.15 9.50 9.32
N GLU A 224 -11.58 9.82 10.53
CA GLU A 224 -12.94 9.53 11.00
C GLU A 224 -14.02 10.31 10.23
N SER A 225 -13.68 11.51 9.76
CA SER A 225 -14.61 12.34 8.97
C SER A 225 -14.79 11.87 7.52
N ASP A 226 -14.05 10.85 7.05
CA ASP A 226 -14.11 10.35 5.68
C ASP A 226 -14.53 8.88 5.62
N ASN A 227 -15.75 8.64 5.17
CA ASN A 227 -16.35 7.30 5.11
C ASN A 227 -15.68 6.34 4.08
N MET A 228 -14.67 6.76 3.35
CA MET A 228 -13.83 5.87 2.52
C MET A 228 -12.69 5.23 3.32
N ILE A 229 -12.34 5.78 4.48
CA ILE A 229 -11.26 5.33 5.34
C ILE A 229 -11.83 4.42 6.43
N ASP A 230 -11.32 3.19 6.52
CA ASP A 230 -11.78 2.20 7.50
C ASP A 230 -10.91 2.18 8.76
N SER A 231 -9.65 2.59 8.69
CA SER A 231 -8.77 2.69 9.86
C SER A 231 -7.55 3.57 9.60
N LEU A 232 -6.99 4.07 10.70
CA LEU A 232 -5.71 4.78 10.80
C LEU A 232 -4.84 4.02 11.81
N ILE A 233 -3.59 3.67 11.41
CA ILE A 233 -2.63 2.89 12.19
C ILE A 233 -1.32 3.67 12.30
#